data_2e57d0c1d23dd88c251cbab9fe571f7b
#
_entry.id   2e57d0c1d23dd88c251cbab9fe571f7b
#
_cell.length_a   1.000
_cell.length_b   1.000
_cell.length_c   1.000
_cell.angle_alpha   90.00
_cell.angle_beta   90.00
_cell.angle_gamma   90.00
#
_symmetry.space_group_name_H-M   'P 1'
#
loop_
_entity.id
_entity.type
_entity.pdbx_description
1 polymer ?
#
loop_
_entity_poly.entity_id
_entity_poly.type
_entity_poly.pdbx_seq_one_letter_code
_entity_poly.pdbx_strand_id
1 'polypeptide(L)'
;MRVAIFISGRGSNMQRIVADSRQANCPYEVALIGSNRQHADGLRWAKEQQINSFDFSFGERNKDEVERDITQELERHDINMIALAGYMRVLGTKFVQHWHGRLINIHPSLLPAYRGLNVHERTINDGVHFAGCTVHYVVDELDAGPIIAQGITKISAHETSASLAAKLLPMEHELYPKALRALSTGQVKLDGMQAKIKPEVWDNLRLVHM
;
A
#
# COMPACT_ATOMS: atom_id res chain seq x y z
N MET A 1 13.08 8.27 -7.00
CA MET A 1 12.94 7.63 -5.66
C MET A 1 12.90 6.11 -5.84
N ARG A 2 13.65 5.34 -5.02
CA ARG A 2 13.68 3.87 -5.07
C ARG A 2 12.63 3.28 -4.10
N VAL A 3 11.75 2.44 -4.63
CA VAL A 3 10.60 1.88 -3.89
C VAL A 3 10.75 0.37 -3.73
N ALA A 4 10.53 -0.14 -2.52
CA ALA A 4 10.26 -1.55 -2.28
C ALA A 4 8.75 -1.77 -2.14
N ILE A 5 8.25 -2.92 -2.61
CA ILE A 5 6.85 -3.28 -2.45
C ILE A 5 6.75 -4.58 -1.67
N PHE A 6 5.94 -4.58 -0.59
CA PHE A 6 5.68 -5.79 0.20
C PHE A 6 4.30 -6.36 -0.11
N ILE A 7 4.26 -7.67 -0.31
CA ILE A 7 3.05 -8.42 -0.66
C ILE A 7 2.91 -9.67 0.22
N SER A 8 1.70 -10.26 0.25
CA SER A 8 1.46 -11.58 0.84
C SER A 8 0.79 -12.58 -0.13
N GLY A 9 0.55 -12.19 -1.39
CA GLY A 9 -0.16 -13.02 -2.35
C GLY A 9 0.11 -12.64 -3.81
N ARG A 10 -0.93 -12.53 -4.62
CA ARG A 10 -0.84 -12.24 -6.07
C ARG A 10 -0.21 -10.88 -6.40
N GLY A 11 -0.40 -9.87 -5.57
CA GLY A 11 0.20 -8.55 -5.75
C GLY A 11 -0.38 -7.74 -6.90
N SER A 12 -1.70 -7.68 -7.06
CA SER A 12 -2.33 -6.91 -8.16
C SER A 12 -2.00 -5.41 -8.08
N ASN A 13 -2.03 -4.81 -6.88
CA ASN A 13 -1.58 -3.44 -6.65
C ASN A 13 -0.08 -3.27 -6.98
N MET A 14 0.77 -4.22 -6.57
CA MET A 14 2.20 -4.26 -6.92
C MET A 14 2.41 -4.20 -8.43
N GLN A 15 1.67 -5.03 -9.19
CA GLN A 15 1.79 -5.06 -10.66
C GLN A 15 1.43 -3.71 -11.29
N ARG A 16 0.45 -2.99 -10.74
CA ARG A 16 0.06 -1.66 -11.22
C ARG A 16 1.12 -0.61 -10.88
N ILE A 17 1.71 -0.66 -9.70
CA ILE A 17 2.81 0.23 -9.32
C ILE A 17 4.03 -0.02 -10.24
N VAL A 18 4.36 -1.28 -10.52
CA VAL A 18 5.44 -1.62 -11.47
C VAL A 18 5.14 -1.12 -12.88
N ALA A 19 3.92 -1.30 -13.39
CA ALA A 19 3.53 -0.81 -14.70
C ALA A 19 3.64 0.72 -14.80
N ASP A 20 3.25 1.44 -13.74
CA ASP A 20 3.39 2.88 -13.64
C ASP A 20 4.86 3.33 -13.58
N SER A 21 5.69 2.62 -12.81
CA SER A 21 7.12 2.94 -12.66
C SER A 21 7.92 2.84 -13.96
N ARG A 22 7.41 2.07 -14.93
CA ARG A 22 8.01 1.90 -16.26
C ARG A 22 7.59 2.95 -17.30
N GLN A 23 6.68 3.83 -16.92
CA GLN A 23 6.28 4.93 -17.81
C GLN A 23 7.39 5.98 -17.94
N ALA A 24 7.45 6.63 -19.09
CA ALA A 24 8.39 7.73 -19.31
C ALA A 24 8.19 8.83 -18.24
N ASN A 25 9.30 9.33 -17.70
CA ASN A 25 9.32 10.38 -16.67
C ASN A 25 8.65 10.00 -15.34
N CYS A 26 8.54 8.70 -15.02
CA CYS A 26 8.10 8.30 -13.69
C CYS A 26 9.13 8.74 -12.62
N PRO A 27 8.70 9.45 -11.56
CA PRO A 27 9.63 9.97 -10.55
C PRO A 27 10.11 8.91 -9.55
N TYR A 28 9.67 7.67 -9.70
CA TYR A 28 10.11 6.54 -8.88
C TYR A 28 10.39 5.30 -9.73
N GLU A 29 11.21 4.40 -9.20
CA GLU A 29 11.46 3.07 -9.73
C GLU A 29 11.12 2.01 -8.67
N VAL A 30 10.60 0.87 -9.08
CA VAL A 30 10.44 -0.30 -8.22
C VAL A 30 11.74 -1.10 -8.26
N ALA A 31 12.50 -1.01 -7.18
CA ALA A 31 13.83 -1.62 -7.09
C ALA A 31 13.81 -3.01 -6.43
N LEU A 32 12.80 -3.31 -5.60
CA LEU A 32 12.74 -4.54 -4.82
C LEU A 32 11.30 -4.95 -4.54
N ILE A 33 11.01 -6.25 -4.60
CA ILE A 33 9.73 -6.82 -4.18
C ILE A 33 9.99 -7.85 -3.09
N GLY A 34 9.33 -7.69 -1.94
CA GLY A 34 9.43 -8.59 -0.81
C GLY A 34 8.10 -9.28 -0.48
N SER A 35 8.18 -10.51 0.04
CA SER A 35 7.00 -11.22 0.53
C SER A 35 7.28 -11.98 1.81
N ASN A 36 6.30 -11.96 2.72
CA ASN A 36 6.32 -12.82 3.91
C ASN A 36 5.85 -14.26 3.63
N ARG A 37 5.58 -14.59 2.38
CA ARG A 37 5.19 -15.93 1.92
C ARG A 37 6.11 -16.39 0.79
N GLN A 38 6.87 -17.45 1.01
CA GLN A 38 7.88 -18.00 0.10
C GLN A 38 7.33 -18.27 -1.32
N HIS A 39 6.12 -18.77 -1.41
CA HIS A 39 5.49 -19.16 -2.68
C HIS A 39 4.41 -18.17 -3.14
N ALA A 40 4.52 -16.89 -2.77
CA ALA A 40 3.59 -15.88 -3.25
C ALA A 40 3.68 -15.75 -4.78
N ASP A 41 2.53 -15.80 -5.47
CA ASP A 41 2.46 -15.64 -6.94
C ASP A 41 3.12 -14.33 -7.40
N GLY A 42 3.04 -13.29 -6.59
CA GLY A 42 3.68 -12.01 -6.88
C GLY A 42 5.21 -12.08 -6.92
N LEU A 43 5.87 -12.96 -6.14
CA LEU A 43 7.33 -13.16 -6.25
C LEU A 43 7.70 -13.88 -7.54
N ARG A 44 6.91 -14.89 -7.96
CA ARG A 44 7.11 -15.54 -9.25
C ARG A 44 6.99 -14.54 -10.38
N TRP A 45 5.92 -13.74 -10.38
CA TRP A 45 5.72 -12.66 -11.34
C TRP A 45 6.87 -11.64 -11.34
N ALA A 46 7.37 -11.24 -10.19
CA ALA A 46 8.51 -10.31 -10.08
C ALA A 46 9.78 -10.84 -10.77
N LYS A 47 10.09 -12.13 -10.58
CA LYS A 47 11.20 -12.81 -11.26
C LYS A 47 11.03 -12.83 -12.78
N GLU A 48 9.82 -13.14 -13.27
CA GLU A 48 9.49 -13.09 -14.70
C GLU A 48 9.65 -11.69 -15.29
N GLN A 49 9.42 -10.66 -14.47
CA GLN A 49 9.62 -9.24 -14.83
C GLN A 49 11.06 -8.73 -14.62
N GLN A 50 11.99 -9.60 -14.22
CA GLN A 50 13.39 -9.27 -13.92
C GLN A 50 13.57 -8.19 -12.84
N ILE A 51 12.66 -8.17 -11.85
CA ILE A 51 12.73 -7.29 -10.70
C ILE A 51 13.35 -8.07 -9.53
N ASN A 52 14.31 -7.46 -8.82
CA ASN A 52 14.89 -8.05 -7.63
C ASN A 52 13.78 -8.39 -6.63
N SER A 53 13.81 -9.60 -6.10
CA SER A 53 12.78 -10.08 -5.19
C SER A 53 13.35 -11.01 -4.14
N PHE A 54 12.80 -10.95 -2.95
CA PHE A 54 13.20 -11.82 -1.83
C PHE A 54 11.98 -12.27 -1.03
N ASP A 55 12.10 -13.44 -0.42
CA ASP A 55 11.15 -13.87 0.59
C ASP A 55 11.75 -13.66 2.00
N PHE A 56 10.90 -13.25 2.92
CA PHE A 56 11.23 -13.08 4.32
C PHE A 56 10.24 -13.83 5.20
N SER A 57 10.04 -15.11 4.87
CA SER A 57 9.19 -16.01 5.66
C SER A 57 9.64 -16.02 7.11
N PHE A 58 8.69 -15.84 8.02
CA PHE A 58 9.00 -15.79 9.44
C PHE A 58 9.31 -17.17 10.01
N GLY A 59 8.57 -18.20 9.58
CA GLY A 59 8.73 -19.54 10.15
C GLY A 59 8.66 -19.50 11.67
N GLU A 60 9.62 -20.14 12.33
CA GLU A 60 9.83 -20.11 13.79
C GLU A 60 10.77 -18.98 14.26
N ARG A 61 11.25 -18.14 13.32
CA ARG A 61 12.20 -17.07 13.63
C ARG A 61 11.53 -15.94 14.41
N ASN A 62 12.31 -15.31 15.28
CA ASN A 62 11.87 -14.13 16.00
C ASN A 62 11.54 -12.98 15.03
N LYS A 63 10.44 -12.27 15.29
CA LYS A 63 9.95 -11.17 14.45
C LYS A 63 11.00 -10.06 14.30
N ASP A 64 11.64 -9.65 15.40
CA ASP A 64 12.64 -8.58 15.39
C ASP A 64 13.89 -8.97 14.57
N GLU A 65 14.25 -10.26 14.52
CA GLU A 65 15.36 -10.75 13.70
C GLU A 65 15.03 -10.68 12.21
N VAL A 66 13.84 -11.16 11.83
CA VAL A 66 13.40 -11.10 10.44
C VAL A 66 13.29 -9.66 9.97
N GLU A 67 12.74 -8.76 10.78
CA GLU A 67 12.59 -7.35 10.42
C GLU A 67 13.93 -6.61 10.35
N ARG A 68 14.94 -7.01 11.10
CA ARG A 68 16.33 -6.53 10.92
C ARG A 68 16.91 -6.97 9.59
N ASP A 69 16.75 -8.25 9.22
CA ASP A 69 17.23 -8.75 7.93
C ASP A 69 16.54 -8.05 6.77
N ILE A 70 15.21 -7.83 6.89
CA ILE A 70 14.45 -7.04 5.91
C ILE A 70 15.05 -5.63 5.79
N THR A 71 15.33 -4.95 6.91
CA THR A 71 15.93 -3.60 6.89
C THR A 71 17.28 -3.61 6.19
N GLN A 72 18.16 -4.56 6.49
CA GLN A 72 19.45 -4.69 5.82
C GLN A 72 19.31 -4.90 4.30
N GLU A 73 18.35 -5.71 3.88
CA GLU A 73 18.10 -5.94 2.46
C GLU A 73 17.57 -4.68 1.77
N LEU A 74 16.67 -3.94 2.42
CA LEU A 74 16.18 -2.66 1.92
C LEU A 74 17.31 -1.62 1.79
N GLU A 75 18.19 -1.55 2.76
CA GLU A 75 19.36 -0.65 2.75
C GLU A 75 20.36 -1.01 1.65
N ARG A 76 20.63 -2.31 1.41
CA ARG A 76 21.48 -2.77 0.29
C ARG A 76 20.94 -2.35 -1.08
N HIS A 77 19.66 -2.17 -1.20
CA HIS A 77 19.00 -1.73 -2.43
C HIS A 77 18.72 -0.22 -2.47
N ASP A 78 19.25 0.57 -1.52
CA ASP A 78 19.03 2.02 -1.39
C ASP A 78 17.58 2.42 -1.40
N ILE A 79 16.71 1.65 -0.70
CA ILE A 79 15.28 1.88 -0.68
C ILE A 79 14.95 3.15 0.12
N ASN A 80 14.17 4.02 -0.50
CA ASN A 80 13.71 5.28 0.11
C ASN A 80 12.29 5.16 0.66
N MET A 81 11.44 4.31 0.06
CA MET A 81 10.02 4.15 0.42
C MET A 81 9.61 2.69 0.32
N ILE A 82 8.78 2.25 1.27
CA ILE A 82 8.17 0.92 1.27
C ILE A 82 6.66 1.09 1.04
N ALA A 83 6.12 0.38 0.05
CA ALA A 83 4.69 0.32 -0.24
C ALA A 83 4.12 -1.05 0.13
N LEU A 84 3.20 -1.09 1.10
CA LEU A 84 2.48 -2.32 1.46
C LEU A 84 1.31 -2.51 0.48
N ALA A 85 1.37 -3.55 -0.33
CA ALA A 85 0.39 -3.83 -1.40
C ALA A 85 -0.28 -5.20 -1.19
N GLY A 86 -1.23 -5.25 -0.25
CA GLY A 86 -1.84 -6.51 0.19
C GLY A 86 -0.89 -7.33 1.07
N TYR A 87 -0.12 -6.67 1.89
CA TYR A 87 0.71 -7.28 2.93
C TYR A 87 -0.13 -7.54 4.18
N MET A 88 -0.22 -8.81 4.61
CA MET A 88 -1.21 -9.27 5.60
C MET A 88 -0.62 -9.53 6.99
N ARG A 89 0.58 -9.06 7.28
CA ARG A 89 1.20 -9.22 8.58
C ARG A 89 1.43 -7.87 9.26
N VAL A 90 1.19 -7.78 10.55
CA VAL A 90 1.47 -6.57 11.32
C VAL A 90 2.98 -6.44 11.50
N LEU A 91 3.54 -5.31 11.11
CA LEU A 91 4.94 -4.94 11.31
C LEU A 91 5.21 -4.58 12.78
N GLY A 92 6.43 -4.76 13.24
CA GLY A 92 6.82 -4.42 14.60
C GLY A 92 7.06 -2.93 14.78
N THR A 93 6.82 -2.42 15.99
CA THR A 93 7.03 -1.02 16.35
C THR A 93 8.42 -0.51 15.97
N LYS A 94 9.48 -1.30 16.23
CA LYS A 94 10.86 -0.91 15.89
C LYS A 94 11.05 -0.72 14.38
N PHE A 95 10.47 -1.61 13.57
CA PHE A 95 10.52 -1.50 12.11
C PHE A 95 9.74 -0.27 11.62
N VAL A 96 8.52 -0.07 12.12
CA VAL A 96 7.68 1.08 11.76
C VAL A 96 8.37 2.40 12.13
N GLN A 97 8.99 2.48 13.31
CA GLN A 97 9.72 3.67 13.76
C GLN A 97 10.98 3.93 12.92
N HIS A 98 11.74 2.88 12.56
CA HIS A 98 12.92 3.03 11.69
C HIS A 98 12.54 3.56 10.30
N TRP A 99 11.39 3.10 9.77
CA TRP A 99 10.86 3.51 8.46
C TRP A 99 9.80 4.62 8.56
N HIS A 100 9.74 5.35 9.66
CA HIS A 100 8.78 6.43 9.85
C HIS A 100 8.81 7.45 8.71
N GLY A 101 7.62 7.80 8.16
CA GLY A 101 7.48 8.68 7.01
C GLY A 101 7.93 8.07 5.66
N ARG A 102 8.42 6.83 5.67
CA ARG A 102 8.89 6.08 4.48
C ARG A 102 8.17 4.73 4.30
N LEU A 103 7.06 4.53 4.97
CA LEU A 103 6.24 3.33 4.93
C LEU A 103 4.79 3.72 4.69
N ILE A 104 4.20 3.22 3.61
CA ILE A 104 2.81 3.51 3.25
C ILE A 104 2.03 2.23 2.98
N ASN A 105 0.71 2.30 3.14
CA ASN A 105 -0.21 1.19 2.90
C ASN A 105 -1.41 1.66 2.08
N ILE A 106 -2.04 0.73 1.36
CA ILE A 106 -3.37 0.91 0.81
C ILE A 106 -4.36 0.03 1.56
N HIS A 107 -5.44 0.63 2.04
CA HIS A 107 -6.47 -0.02 2.83
C HIS A 107 -7.84 0.12 2.15
N PRO A 108 -8.64 -0.96 2.01
CA PRO A 108 -9.87 -0.95 1.21
C PRO A 108 -11.08 -0.37 1.96
N SER A 109 -10.88 0.76 2.67
CA SER A 109 -11.95 1.54 3.30
C SER A 109 -11.70 3.04 3.24
N LEU A 110 -12.73 3.82 3.55
CA LEU A 110 -12.61 5.26 3.82
C LEU A 110 -12.12 5.47 5.26
N LEU A 111 -10.82 5.33 5.50
CA LEU A 111 -10.25 5.59 6.83
C LEU A 111 -10.66 6.99 7.34
N PRO A 112 -10.93 7.13 8.64
CA PRO A 112 -10.65 6.21 9.75
C PRO A 112 -11.71 5.11 9.97
N ALA A 113 -12.74 5.00 9.11
CA ALA A 113 -13.74 3.95 9.22
C ALA A 113 -13.17 2.58 8.76
N TYR A 114 -13.64 1.50 9.40
CA TYR A 114 -13.36 0.11 9.00
C TYR A 114 -11.86 -0.24 8.96
N ARG A 115 -11.09 0.15 9.98
CA ARG A 115 -9.71 -0.33 10.18
C ARG A 115 -9.67 -1.85 10.35
N GLY A 116 -8.55 -2.49 10.01
CA GLY A 116 -8.30 -3.92 10.20
C GLY A 116 -8.90 -4.82 9.13
N LEU A 117 -9.32 -6.01 9.52
CA LEU A 117 -9.75 -7.08 8.60
C LEU A 117 -11.25 -7.05 8.29
N ASN A 118 -11.65 -7.88 7.30
CA ASN A 118 -13.04 -8.09 6.87
C ASN A 118 -13.80 -6.80 6.50
N VAL A 119 -13.08 -5.86 5.91
CA VAL A 119 -13.56 -4.51 5.64
C VAL A 119 -14.83 -4.52 4.79
N HIS A 120 -14.84 -5.21 3.65
CA HIS A 120 -15.96 -5.22 2.71
C HIS A 120 -17.23 -5.81 3.35
N GLU A 121 -17.09 -6.91 4.12
CA GLU A 121 -18.19 -7.54 4.83
C GLU A 121 -18.79 -6.60 5.88
N ARG A 122 -17.95 -5.98 6.69
CA ARG A 122 -18.36 -5.01 7.71
C ARG A 122 -19.07 -3.80 7.08
N THR A 123 -18.54 -3.27 5.98
CA THR A 123 -19.11 -2.15 5.24
C THR A 123 -20.50 -2.47 4.71
N ILE A 124 -20.70 -3.68 4.16
CA ILE A 124 -22.01 -4.13 3.68
C ILE A 124 -23.00 -4.34 4.83
N ASN A 125 -22.57 -5.00 5.92
CA ASN A 125 -23.42 -5.32 7.07
C ASN A 125 -23.90 -4.07 7.82
N ASP A 126 -23.08 -3.01 7.85
CA ASP A 126 -23.45 -1.74 8.48
C ASP A 126 -24.40 -0.89 7.61
N GLY A 127 -24.68 -1.31 6.37
CA GLY A 127 -25.64 -0.65 5.48
C GLY A 127 -25.25 0.76 5.05
N VAL A 128 -23.94 1.09 5.05
CA VAL A 128 -23.49 2.39 4.58
C VAL A 128 -23.63 2.51 3.05
N HIS A 129 -23.81 3.71 2.55
CA HIS A 129 -24.10 3.95 1.13
C HIS A 129 -22.85 4.16 0.27
N PHE A 130 -21.70 4.39 0.90
CA PHE A 130 -20.44 4.64 0.23
C PHE A 130 -19.33 3.77 0.81
N ALA A 131 -18.46 3.31 -0.06
CA ALA A 131 -17.23 2.62 0.26
C ALA A 131 -16.05 3.30 -0.45
N GLY A 132 -14.84 2.86 -0.15
CA GLY A 132 -13.67 3.41 -0.83
C GLY A 132 -12.39 2.73 -0.42
N CYS A 133 -11.28 3.32 -0.82
CA CYS A 133 -9.94 2.91 -0.42
C CYS A 133 -9.11 4.12 0.01
N THR A 134 -8.09 3.88 0.81
CA THR A 134 -7.23 4.91 1.38
C THR A 134 -5.77 4.52 1.26
N VAL A 135 -4.94 5.39 0.70
CA VAL A 135 -3.49 5.33 0.84
C VAL A 135 -3.10 6.20 2.03
N HIS A 136 -2.33 5.63 2.96
CA HIS A 136 -1.95 6.32 4.20
C HIS A 136 -0.51 5.95 4.61
N TYR A 137 0.13 6.79 5.42
CA TYR A 137 1.36 6.43 6.10
C TYR A 137 1.08 5.35 7.15
N VAL A 138 2.03 4.45 7.35
CA VAL A 138 1.94 3.43 8.41
C VAL A 138 2.56 3.97 9.69
N VAL A 139 1.86 3.78 10.78
CA VAL A 139 2.27 4.09 12.16
C VAL A 139 2.05 2.86 13.04
N ASP A 140 2.47 2.90 14.29
CA ASP A 140 2.36 1.76 15.23
C ASP A 140 0.90 1.28 15.42
N GLU A 141 -0.05 2.22 15.44
CA GLU A 141 -1.48 1.89 15.52
C GLU A 141 -2.00 1.46 14.15
N LEU A 142 -2.66 0.30 14.09
CA LEU A 142 -3.15 -0.31 12.84
C LEU A 142 -4.12 0.62 12.10
N ASP A 143 -3.80 0.86 10.82
CA ASP A 143 -4.57 1.70 9.87
C ASP A 143 -4.95 3.09 10.41
N ALA A 144 -4.09 3.67 11.29
CA ALA A 144 -4.34 4.96 11.95
C ALA A 144 -3.46 6.10 11.44
N GLY A 145 -2.56 5.83 10.51
CA GLY A 145 -1.60 6.82 10.04
C GLY A 145 -2.21 7.90 9.14
N PRO A 146 -1.49 9.00 8.93
CA PRO A 146 -1.92 10.13 8.11
C PRO A 146 -2.35 9.76 6.71
N ILE A 147 -3.52 10.24 6.29
CA ILE A 147 -4.13 9.94 5.00
C ILE A 147 -3.44 10.74 3.90
N ILE A 148 -3.01 10.04 2.83
CA ILE A 148 -2.36 10.61 1.64
C ILE A 148 -3.37 10.80 0.52
N ALA A 149 -4.17 9.77 0.23
CA ALA A 149 -5.12 9.76 -0.87
C ALA A 149 -6.34 8.90 -0.55
N GLN A 150 -7.49 9.28 -1.07
CA GLN A 150 -8.73 8.49 -0.90
C GLN A 150 -9.51 8.40 -2.21
N GLY A 151 -10.16 7.24 -2.42
CA GLY A 151 -11.14 7.03 -3.45
C GLY A 151 -12.48 6.63 -2.86
N ILE A 152 -13.58 7.11 -3.43
CA ILE A 152 -14.95 6.84 -2.98
C ILE A 152 -15.82 6.32 -4.12
N THR A 153 -16.68 5.34 -3.83
CA THR A 153 -17.70 4.82 -4.75
C THR A 153 -19.01 4.53 -4.03
N LYS A 154 -20.12 4.51 -4.77
CA LYS A 154 -21.42 4.09 -4.25
C LYS A 154 -21.47 2.58 -4.02
N ILE A 155 -22.22 2.17 -3.01
CA ILE A 155 -22.62 0.78 -2.80
C ILE A 155 -23.97 0.57 -3.45
N SER A 156 -24.09 -0.46 -4.28
CA SER A 156 -25.36 -0.80 -4.96
C SER A 156 -26.29 -1.60 -4.04
N ALA A 157 -27.60 -1.57 -4.30
CA ALA A 157 -28.62 -2.21 -3.44
C ALA A 157 -28.39 -3.72 -3.22
N HIS A 158 -27.75 -4.41 -4.14
CA HIS A 158 -27.46 -5.85 -4.07
C HIS A 158 -25.96 -6.14 -4.02
N GLU A 159 -25.18 -5.17 -3.53
CA GLU A 159 -23.72 -5.33 -3.40
C GLU A 159 -23.38 -6.44 -2.41
N THR A 160 -22.44 -7.27 -2.76
CA THR A 160 -21.86 -8.29 -1.88
C THR A 160 -20.44 -7.89 -1.49
N SER A 161 -19.88 -8.50 -0.45
CA SER A 161 -18.48 -8.31 -0.08
C SER A 161 -17.52 -8.57 -1.27
N ALA A 162 -17.79 -9.62 -2.04
CA ALA A 162 -16.98 -9.98 -3.20
C ALA A 162 -17.11 -8.97 -4.35
N SER A 163 -18.34 -8.52 -4.69
CA SER A 163 -18.55 -7.52 -5.74
C SER A 163 -17.98 -6.15 -5.36
N LEU A 164 -18.12 -5.77 -4.07
CA LEU A 164 -17.51 -4.53 -3.57
C LEU A 164 -15.98 -4.57 -3.66
N ALA A 165 -15.35 -5.69 -3.27
CA ALA A 165 -13.90 -5.87 -3.43
C ALA A 165 -13.46 -5.75 -4.91
N ALA A 166 -14.20 -6.37 -5.84
CA ALA A 166 -13.95 -6.27 -7.26
C ALA A 166 -14.13 -4.85 -7.81
N LYS A 167 -15.10 -4.08 -7.28
CA LYS A 167 -15.35 -2.69 -7.64
C LYS A 167 -14.26 -1.74 -7.12
N LEU A 168 -13.74 -1.96 -5.90
CA LEU A 168 -12.71 -1.13 -5.30
C LEU A 168 -11.31 -1.36 -5.89
N LEU A 169 -11.02 -2.58 -6.33
CA LEU A 169 -9.68 -2.94 -6.82
C LEU A 169 -9.17 -2.07 -7.98
N PRO A 170 -9.95 -1.74 -9.03
CA PRO A 170 -9.52 -0.79 -10.07
C PRO A 170 -9.22 0.61 -9.53
N MET A 171 -9.96 1.07 -8.52
CA MET A 171 -9.72 2.35 -7.85
C MET A 171 -8.39 2.34 -7.07
N GLU A 172 -8.09 1.25 -6.35
CA GLU A 172 -6.80 1.05 -5.69
C GLU A 172 -5.65 1.08 -6.70
N HIS A 173 -5.82 0.38 -7.84
CA HIS A 173 -4.85 0.33 -8.93
C HIS A 173 -4.54 1.69 -9.56
N GLU A 174 -5.47 2.62 -9.51
CA GLU A 174 -5.29 3.99 -9.98
C GLU A 174 -4.70 4.88 -8.88
N LEU A 175 -5.21 4.79 -7.66
CA LEU A 175 -4.89 5.69 -6.56
C LEU A 175 -3.46 5.49 -6.03
N TYR A 176 -3.02 4.24 -5.93
CA TYR A 176 -1.72 3.93 -5.31
C TYR A 176 -0.54 4.50 -6.12
N PRO A 177 -0.46 4.29 -7.45
CA PRO A 177 0.59 4.94 -8.27
C PRO A 177 0.56 6.47 -8.17
N LYS A 178 -0.62 7.10 -8.19
CA LYS A 178 -0.76 8.56 -8.04
C LYS A 178 -0.18 9.06 -6.72
N ALA A 179 -0.48 8.36 -5.62
CA ALA A 179 0.09 8.67 -4.31
C ALA A 179 1.63 8.55 -4.29
N LEU A 180 2.17 7.49 -4.87
CA LEU A 180 3.62 7.30 -4.99
C LEU A 180 4.29 8.39 -5.84
N ARG A 181 3.69 8.83 -6.94
CA ARG A 181 4.19 9.95 -7.74
C ARG A 181 4.25 11.24 -6.93
N ALA A 182 3.19 11.57 -6.21
CA ALA A 182 3.12 12.78 -5.38
C ALA A 182 4.14 12.76 -4.22
N LEU A 183 4.34 11.61 -3.59
CA LEU A 183 5.39 11.41 -2.57
C LEU A 183 6.79 11.57 -3.17
N SER A 184 7.03 10.95 -4.33
CA SER A 184 8.34 10.95 -4.99
C SER A 184 8.80 12.33 -5.45
N THR A 185 7.85 13.21 -5.75
CA THR A 185 8.11 14.61 -6.17
C THR A 185 8.06 15.60 -5.01
N GLY A 186 7.88 15.11 -3.77
CA GLY A 186 7.79 15.97 -2.58
C GLY A 186 6.53 16.85 -2.54
N GLN A 187 5.49 16.50 -3.31
CA GLN A 187 4.19 17.18 -3.30
C GLN A 187 3.32 16.73 -2.12
N VAL A 188 3.65 15.60 -1.51
CA VAL A 188 3.11 15.14 -0.24
C VAL A 188 4.26 14.95 0.73
N LYS A 189 4.13 15.47 1.94
CA LYS A 189 5.11 15.32 3.02
C LYS A 189 4.41 15.00 4.33
N LEU A 190 5.04 14.15 5.14
CA LEU A 190 4.58 13.91 6.50
C LEU A 190 4.98 15.09 7.40
N ASP A 191 4.03 15.61 8.17
CA ASP A 191 4.23 16.65 9.17
C ASP A 191 3.46 16.26 10.44
N GLY A 192 4.17 15.71 11.42
CA GLY A 192 3.56 15.09 12.59
C GLY A 192 2.57 13.99 12.20
N MET A 193 1.32 14.13 12.62
CA MET A 193 0.23 13.20 12.30
C MET A 193 -0.65 13.68 11.13
N GLN A 194 -0.09 14.48 10.21
CA GLN A 194 -0.79 14.95 9.00
C GLN A 194 0.06 14.74 7.75
N ALA A 195 -0.58 14.40 6.65
CA ALA A 195 0.02 14.49 5.33
C ALA A 195 -0.25 15.89 4.77
N LYS A 196 0.80 16.69 4.61
CA LYS A 196 0.72 18.00 3.96
C LYS A 196 0.76 17.81 2.46
N ILE A 197 -0.34 18.12 1.79
CA ILE A 197 -0.54 17.93 0.35
C ILE A 197 -0.54 19.30 -0.31
N LYS A 198 0.29 19.46 -1.34
CA LYS A 198 0.31 20.69 -2.13
C LYS A 198 -0.98 20.86 -2.92
N PRO A 199 -1.52 22.09 -3.08
CA PRO A 199 -2.80 22.35 -3.75
C PRO A 199 -2.88 21.76 -5.17
N GLU A 200 -1.80 21.84 -5.94
CA GLU A 200 -1.74 21.41 -7.34
C GLU A 200 -1.96 19.90 -7.57
N VAL A 201 -1.80 19.07 -6.53
CA VAL A 201 -2.05 17.62 -6.63
C VAL A 201 -3.25 17.16 -5.81
N TRP A 202 -3.92 18.06 -5.11
CA TRP A 202 -5.01 17.77 -4.21
C TRP A 202 -6.14 16.98 -4.89
N ASP A 203 -6.53 17.35 -6.10
CA ASP A 203 -7.59 16.69 -6.85
C ASP A 203 -7.16 15.34 -7.44
N ASN A 204 -5.88 15.18 -7.77
CA ASN A 204 -5.33 13.92 -8.27
C ASN A 204 -5.30 12.80 -7.21
N LEU A 205 -5.31 13.18 -5.92
CA LEU A 205 -5.27 12.26 -4.78
C LEU A 205 -6.66 11.95 -4.22
N ARG A 206 -7.71 12.37 -4.93
CA ARG A 206 -9.12 12.08 -4.61
C ARG A 206 -9.80 11.51 -5.85
N LEU A 207 -10.31 10.29 -5.75
CA LEU A 207 -11.07 9.65 -6.81
C LEU A 207 -12.55 9.56 -6.40
N VAL A 208 -13.45 9.91 -7.31
CA VAL A 208 -14.90 9.81 -7.12
C VAL A 208 -15.49 9.02 -8.26
N HIS A 209 -15.92 7.78 -7.99
CA HIS A 209 -16.64 6.91 -8.91
C HIS A 209 -18.12 6.85 -8.50
N MET A 210 -19.00 7.57 -9.22
CA MET A 210 -20.43 7.72 -8.89
C MET A 210 -21.29 6.75 -9.67
#